data_71aac768d10722c473a7d0d28c3be41b
#
_entry.id   71aac768d10722c473a7d0d28c3be41b
#
_cell.length_a   1.000
_cell.length_b   1.000
_cell.length_c   1.000
_cell.angle_alpha   90.00
_cell.angle_beta   90.00
_cell.angle_gamma   90.00
#
_symmetry.space_group_name_H-M   'P 1'
#
loop_
_entity.id
_entity.type
_entity.pdbx_description
1 polymer ?
#
loop_
_entity_poly.entity_id
_entity_poly.type
_entity_poly.pdbx_seq_one_letter_code
_entity_poly.pdbx_strand_id
1 'polypeptide(L)'
;MYVASITLTKFNIDLSALLGLHFFKASGFRLYQIVTYMFMHASFGHLFFNMFALWMFGNTLENIWGSKRFLLFYMVCGIGAGLCQELVQYIQYSNSLANYATVNIGGQIVTMDSYLNMMNTVGASGAVYGLLLAFGMMFPNSMIYFYFLIPIKAKWFVIGYAVLELITGLTGFDNVAHFAHLGGMLFGLGLILYWRKHGSRGSDFDLSKWKGWFFRWKEKRNMKYTPFEEVKDEPKVPHDDGEYNRQKAEKERDVDAILDKISKSGYASLTDEEKEFLFKNSK
;
A
#
# COMPACT_ATOMS: atom_id res chain seq x y z
N MET A 1 23.91 -3.95 -1.41
CA MET A 1 24.22 -3.69 0.02
C MET A 1 24.29 -4.97 0.86
N TYR A 2 23.28 -5.87 0.82
CA TYR A 2 23.29 -7.11 1.64
C TYR A 2 24.51 -8.01 1.35
N VAL A 3 24.81 -8.27 0.08
CA VAL A 3 26.02 -9.05 -0.32
C VAL A 3 27.30 -8.36 0.11
N ALA A 4 27.38 -7.03 -0.02
CA ALA A 4 28.52 -6.25 0.45
C ALA A 4 28.66 -6.34 1.98
N SER A 5 27.56 -6.33 2.73
CA SER A 5 27.58 -6.52 4.19
C SER A 5 28.23 -7.85 4.57
N ILE A 6 27.78 -8.97 3.97
CA ILE A 6 28.37 -10.30 4.22
C ILE A 6 29.87 -10.35 3.86
N THR A 7 30.24 -9.72 2.74
CA THR A 7 31.63 -9.73 2.29
C THR A 7 32.53 -8.91 3.22
N LEU A 8 32.06 -7.74 3.65
CA LEU A 8 32.85 -6.82 4.49
C LEU A 8 32.93 -7.28 5.95
N THR A 9 31.95 -8.06 6.44
CA THR A 9 32.05 -8.70 7.76
C THR A 9 33.28 -9.62 7.86
N LYS A 10 33.70 -10.24 6.74
CA LYS A 10 34.93 -11.02 6.69
C LYS A 10 36.20 -10.17 6.93
N PHE A 11 36.10 -8.86 6.74
CA PHE A 11 37.19 -7.88 7.03
C PHE A 11 36.94 -7.09 8.31
N ASN A 12 36.10 -7.59 9.24
CA ASN A 12 35.70 -6.92 10.49
C ASN A 12 35.00 -5.57 10.30
N ILE A 13 34.38 -5.32 9.15
CA ILE A 13 33.58 -4.13 8.90
C ILE A 13 32.09 -4.50 8.98
N ASP A 14 31.43 -4.05 10.04
CA ASP A 14 29.97 -4.20 10.17
C ASP A 14 29.23 -3.01 9.54
N LEU A 15 28.71 -3.24 8.32
CA LEU A 15 27.93 -2.22 7.63
C LEU A 15 26.59 -1.93 8.33
N SER A 16 26.03 -2.86 9.07
CA SER A 16 24.79 -2.63 9.80
C SER A 16 25.01 -1.68 10.97
N ALA A 17 26.17 -1.79 11.65
CA ALA A 17 26.58 -0.85 12.68
C ALA A 17 26.91 0.55 12.11
N LEU A 18 27.42 0.62 10.87
CA LEU A 18 27.77 1.90 10.25
C LEU A 18 26.56 2.62 9.64
N LEU A 19 25.69 1.90 8.92
CA LEU A 19 24.64 2.44 8.06
C LEU A 19 23.21 2.22 8.61
N GLY A 20 23.04 1.33 9.59
CA GLY A 20 21.78 1.14 10.31
C GLY A 20 21.48 2.35 11.20
N LEU A 21 20.21 2.61 11.46
CA LEU A 21 19.76 3.73 12.28
C LEU A 21 19.90 3.36 13.76
N HIS A 22 20.88 3.96 14.41
CA HIS A 22 21.04 3.91 15.85
C HIS A 22 20.16 4.97 16.52
N PHE A 23 19.76 4.70 17.75
CA PHE A 23 19.04 5.68 18.55
C PHE A 23 19.86 6.97 18.69
N PHE A 24 19.24 8.13 18.53
CA PHE A 24 19.93 9.43 18.43
C PHE A 24 20.77 9.79 19.67
N LYS A 25 20.57 9.13 20.83
CA LYS A 25 21.39 9.30 22.04
C LYS A 25 22.56 8.32 22.11
N ALA A 26 22.63 7.33 21.23
CA ALA A 26 23.78 6.42 21.16
C ALA A 26 24.97 7.10 20.51
N SER A 27 26.19 6.77 20.98
CA SER A 27 27.43 7.33 20.40
C SER A 27 27.63 6.95 18.91
N GLY A 28 27.04 5.86 18.47
CA GLY A 28 27.06 5.38 17.08
C GLY A 28 26.12 6.12 16.13
N PHE A 29 25.22 6.97 16.62
CA PHE A 29 24.25 7.69 15.77
C PHE A 29 24.95 8.66 14.80
N ARG A 30 24.50 8.67 13.57
CA ARG A 30 24.89 9.63 12.53
C ARG A 30 23.67 10.03 11.71
N LEU A 31 23.54 11.30 11.36
CA LEU A 31 22.37 11.86 10.68
C LEU A 31 22.04 11.15 9.35
N TYR A 32 23.05 10.70 8.60
CA TYR A 32 22.84 9.99 7.34
C TYR A 32 22.11 8.65 7.53
N GLN A 33 22.15 8.08 8.73
CA GLN A 33 21.51 6.80 9.05
C GLN A 33 19.98 6.87 8.90
N ILE A 34 19.39 8.05 9.04
CA ILE A 34 17.94 8.26 8.77
C ILE A 34 17.55 7.86 7.33
N VAL A 35 18.52 7.80 6.43
CA VAL A 35 18.30 7.37 5.04
C VAL A 35 18.94 6.02 4.77
N THR A 36 20.17 5.82 5.23
CA THR A 36 20.95 4.63 4.83
C THR A 36 20.41 3.33 5.41
N TYR A 37 19.73 3.37 6.55
CA TYR A 37 19.14 2.20 7.19
C TYR A 37 18.14 1.46 6.30
N MET A 38 17.45 2.20 5.41
CA MET A 38 16.48 1.65 4.46
C MET A 38 17.12 0.67 3.46
N PHE A 39 18.44 0.74 3.27
CA PHE A 39 19.20 -0.11 2.33
C PHE A 39 19.92 -1.26 3.02
N MET A 40 19.84 -1.35 4.34
CA MET A 40 20.41 -2.42 5.15
C MET A 40 19.35 -3.46 5.49
N HIS A 41 19.73 -4.73 5.59
CA HIS A 41 18.82 -5.82 5.91
C HIS A 41 19.48 -6.84 6.81
N ALA A 42 18.78 -7.26 7.86
CA ALA A 42 19.30 -8.16 8.89
C ALA A 42 19.49 -9.61 8.38
N SER A 43 18.72 -10.05 7.38
CA SER A 43 18.81 -11.40 6.83
C SER A 43 18.43 -11.43 5.35
N PHE A 44 18.78 -12.53 4.67
CA PHE A 44 18.34 -12.75 3.28
C PHE A 44 16.82 -12.77 3.16
N GLY A 45 16.12 -13.44 4.07
CA GLY A 45 14.65 -13.46 4.08
C GLY A 45 14.06 -12.06 4.23
N HIS A 46 14.63 -11.25 5.13
CA HIS A 46 14.23 -9.86 5.31
C HIS A 46 14.41 -9.04 4.02
N LEU A 47 15.54 -9.18 3.34
CA LEU A 47 15.77 -8.55 2.03
C LEU A 47 14.78 -9.05 0.98
N PHE A 48 14.62 -10.37 0.87
CA PHE A 48 13.74 -10.98 -0.14
C PHE A 48 12.30 -10.49 -0.02
N PHE A 49 11.71 -10.53 1.17
CA PHE A 49 10.32 -10.10 1.36
C PHE A 49 10.14 -8.59 1.15
N ASN A 50 11.12 -7.76 1.54
CA ASN A 50 11.09 -6.33 1.24
C ASN A 50 11.12 -6.07 -0.27
N MET A 51 12.02 -6.71 -1.01
CA MET A 51 12.14 -6.52 -2.46
C MET A 51 10.94 -7.10 -3.21
N PHE A 52 10.42 -8.23 -2.77
CA PHE A 52 9.21 -8.83 -3.33
C PHE A 52 7.99 -7.91 -3.16
N ALA A 53 7.78 -7.38 -1.97
CA ALA A 53 6.68 -6.46 -1.70
C ALA A 53 6.87 -5.12 -2.44
N LEU A 54 8.10 -4.60 -2.49
CA LEU A 54 8.45 -3.42 -3.28
C LEU A 54 8.15 -3.63 -4.76
N TRP A 55 8.51 -4.78 -5.33
CA TRP A 55 8.20 -5.12 -6.71
C TRP A 55 6.69 -5.25 -6.94
N MET A 56 5.99 -5.98 -6.09
CA MET A 56 4.56 -6.28 -6.27
C MET A 56 3.68 -5.02 -6.13
N PHE A 57 3.86 -4.24 -5.08
CA PHE A 57 3.07 -3.04 -4.84
C PHE A 57 3.67 -1.80 -5.51
N GLY A 58 5.00 -1.69 -5.49
CA GLY A 58 5.73 -0.55 -6.00
C GLY A 58 5.58 -0.40 -7.51
N ASN A 59 5.73 -1.47 -8.28
CA ASN A 59 5.56 -1.43 -9.74
C ASN A 59 4.17 -0.91 -10.15
N THR A 60 3.12 -1.36 -9.46
CA THR A 60 1.76 -0.88 -9.73
C THR A 60 1.60 0.60 -9.45
N LEU A 61 2.12 1.07 -8.31
CA LEU A 61 2.02 2.48 -7.91
C LEU A 61 2.90 3.38 -8.77
N GLU A 62 4.10 2.93 -9.14
CA GLU A 62 5.02 3.66 -10.02
C GLU A 62 4.43 3.87 -11.41
N ASN A 63 3.79 2.85 -11.99
CA ASN A 63 3.12 2.95 -13.29
C ASN A 63 1.99 4.01 -13.30
N ILE A 64 1.37 4.27 -12.14
CA ILE A 64 0.27 5.25 -12.04
C ILE A 64 0.80 6.64 -11.70
N TRP A 65 1.76 6.74 -10.78
CA TRP A 65 2.25 8.03 -10.28
C TRP A 65 3.42 8.60 -11.08
N GLY A 66 4.11 7.73 -11.82
CA GLY A 66 5.41 8.01 -12.43
C GLY A 66 6.55 7.93 -11.40
N SER A 67 7.76 7.62 -11.88
CA SER A 67 8.93 7.30 -11.04
C SER A 67 9.31 8.42 -10.05
N LYS A 68 9.14 9.70 -10.42
CA LYS A 68 9.50 10.82 -9.53
C LYS A 68 8.62 10.87 -8.28
N ARG A 69 7.30 10.71 -8.42
CA ARG A 69 6.36 10.71 -7.30
C ARG A 69 6.48 9.44 -6.47
N PHE A 70 6.66 8.32 -7.13
CA PHE A 70 6.91 7.04 -6.48
C PHE A 70 8.15 7.11 -5.58
N LEU A 71 9.27 7.59 -6.11
CA LEU A 71 10.51 7.74 -5.33
C LEU A 71 10.33 8.72 -4.16
N LEU A 72 9.68 9.86 -4.39
CA LEU A 72 9.38 10.82 -3.31
C LEU A 72 8.53 10.15 -2.22
N PHE A 73 7.48 9.42 -2.60
CA PHE A 73 6.62 8.73 -1.65
C PHE A 73 7.40 7.69 -0.84
N TYR A 74 8.18 6.86 -1.51
CA TYR A 74 9.02 5.84 -0.90
C TYR A 74 10.00 6.44 0.12
N MET A 75 10.69 7.52 -0.26
CA MET A 75 11.65 8.19 0.62
C MET A 75 10.96 8.86 1.81
N VAL A 76 9.84 9.53 1.61
CA VAL A 76 9.07 10.15 2.70
C VAL A 76 8.56 9.11 3.69
N CYS A 77 8.03 7.98 3.21
CA CYS A 77 7.59 6.88 4.07
C CYS A 77 8.77 6.28 4.86
N GLY A 78 9.91 6.05 4.21
CA GLY A 78 11.07 5.48 4.86
C GLY A 78 11.68 6.43 5.91
N ILE A 79 11.93 7.67 5.56
CA ILE A 79 12.44 8.68 6.50
C ILE A 79 11.46 8.85 7.67
N GLY A 80 10.16 8.97 7.38
CA GLY A 80 9.12 9.08 8.40
C GLY A 80 9.05 7.87 9.33
N ALA A 81 9.25 6.68 8.80
CA ALA A 81 9.34 5.45 9.57
C ALA A 81 10.50 5.50 10.58
N GLY A 82 11.68 5.90 10.14
CA GLY A 82 12.85 6.09 11.01
C GLY A 82 12.59 7.12 12.11
N LEU A 83 12.00 8.27 11.77
CA LEU A 83 11.66 9.31 12.74
C LEU A 83 10.62 8.84 13.78
N CYS A 84 9.62 8.07 13.36
CA CYS A 84 8.66 7.48 14.30
C CYS A 84 9.33 6.47 15.24
N GLN A 85 10.24 5.64 14.74
CA GLN A 85 10.99 4.70 15.55
C GLN A 85 11.85 5.43 16.58
N GLU A 86 12.58 6.46 16.19
CA GLU A 86 13.35 7.30 17.09
C GLU A 86 12.50 7.95 18.19
N LEU A 87 11.32 8.46 17.82
CA LEU A 87 10.39 9.04 18.79
C LEU A 87 9.93 8.02 19.83
N VAL A 88 9.56 6.81 19.40
CA VAL A 88 9.12 5.74 20.30
C VAL A 88 10.26 5.29 21.20
N GLN A 89 11.46 5.09 20.65
CA GLN A 89 12.66 4.77 21.43
C GLN A 89 12.97 5.87 22.46
N TYR A 90 12.79 7.13 22.08
CA TYR A 90 12.98 8.24 23.04
C TYR A 90 11.97 8.19 24.20
N ILE A 91 10.71 7.90 23.91
CA ILE A 91 9.69 7.75 24.96
C ILE A 91 10.03 6.57 25.89
N GLN A 92 10.40 5.42 25.31
CA GLN A 92 10.81 4.24 26.08
C GLN A 92 12.06 4.51 26.93
N TYR A 93 13.07 5.13 26.33
CA TYR A 93 14.29 5.54 27.05
C TYR A 93 13.98 6.47 28.22
N SER A 94 13.19 7.51 27.97
CA SER A 94 12.87 8.53 28.98
C SER A 94 12.08 7.97 30.15
N ASN A 95 11.17 7.03 29.90
CA ASN A 95 10.32 6.44 30.93
C ASN A 95 11.00 5.34 31.74
N SER A 96 11.91 4.57 31.11
CA SER A 96 12.38 3.33 31.72
C SER A 96 13.89 3.28 31.92
N LEU A 97 14.69 4.01 31.16
CA LEU A 97 16.14 3.82 31.08
C LEU A 97 16.98 5.04 31.45
N ALA A 98 16.41 6.25 31.39
CA ALA A 98 17.18 7.52 31.50
C ALA A 98 17.97 7.68 32.80
N ASN A 99 17.55 7.02 33.87
CA ASN A 99 18.18 7.13 35.21
C ASN A 99 19.22 6.04 35.49
N TYR A 100 19.47 5.15 34.53
CA TYR A 100 20.40 4.04 34.72
C TYR A 100 21.70 4.28 33.92
N ALA A 101 22.85 4.08 34.57
CA ALA A 101 24.16 4.12 33.90
C ALA A 101 24.50 2.79 33.19
N THR A 102 23.89 1.70 33.66
CA THR A 102 24.16 0.33 33.17
C THR A 102 22.86 -0.45 33.05
N VAL A 103 22.84 -1.45 32.18
CA VAL A 103 21.73 -2.38 31.97
C VAL A 103 22.23 -3.82 32.08
N ASN A 104 21.44 -4.70 32.71
CA ASN A 104 21.76 -6.13 32.75
C ASN A 104 21.06 -6.84 31.58
N ILE A 105 21.83 -7.41 30.68
CA ILE A 105 21.35 -8.19 29.53
C ILE A 105 21.79 -9.64 29.73
N GLY A 106 20.84 -10.51 30.11
CA GLY A 106 21.10 -11.94 30.25
C GLY A 106 22.21 -12.29 31.24
N GLY A 107 22.41 -11.49 32.30
CA GLY A 107 23.47 -11.67 33.30
C GLY A 107 24.72 -10.87 33.05
N GLN A 108 24.88 -10.20 31.93
CA GLN A 108 25.97 -9.28 31.62
C GLN A 108 25.57 -7.83 31.90
N ILE A 109 26.39 -7.12 32.67
CA ILE A 109 26.19 -5.68 32.92
C ILE A 109 26.95 -4.92 31.84
N VAL A 110 26.18 -4.17 31.02
CA VAL A 110 26.74 -3.30 29.95
C VAL A 110 26.46 -1.83 30.27
N THR A 111 27.26 -0.93 29.73
CA THR A 111 27.01 0.50 29.87
C THR A 111 25.75 0.89 29.07
N MET A 112 25.07 1.95 29.49
CA MET A 112 23.91 2.46 28.77
C MET A 112 24.23 2.77 27.31
N ASP A 113 25.37 3.40 27.00
CA ASP A 113 25.77 3.68 25.63
C ASP A 113 25.96 2.40 24.80
N SER A 114 26.60 1.36 25.37
CA SER A 114 26.72 0.06 24.70
C SER A 114 25.34 -0.56 24.40
N TYR A 115 24.42 -0.47 25.36
CA TYR A 115 23.05 -0.94 25.19
C TYR A 115 22.32 -0.20 24.06
N LEU A 116 22.40 1.14 24.04
CA LEU A 116 21.75 1.96 23.03
C LEU A 116 22.34 1.71 21.61
N ASN A 117 23.65 1.43 21.53
CA ASN A 117 24.30 1.08 20.27
C ASN A 117 23.86 -0.31 19.73
N MET A 118 23.37 -1.21 20.58
CA MET A 118 22.77 -2.48 20.14
C MET A 118 21.38 -2.30 19.53
N MET A 119 20.68 -1.21 19.87
CA MET A 119 19.36 -0.86 19.36
C MET A 119 19.47 -0.22 17.99
N ASN A 120 19.66 -1.03 16.96
CA ASN A 120 19.88 -0.54 15.61
C ASN A 120 18.72 -1.02 14.71
N THR A 121 18.13 -0.09 13.96
CA THR A 121 17.03 -0.35 13.03
C THR A 121 17.57 -0.44 11.61
N VAL A 122 17.16 -1.48 10.88
CA VAL A 122 17.54 -1.73 9.48
C VAL A 122 16.34 -2.21 8.68
N GLY A 123 16.27 -1.82 7.43
CA GLY A 123 15.28 -2.35 6.48
C GLY A 123 14.51 -1.29 5.70
N ALA A 124 14.10 -1.68 4.51
CA ALA A 124 13.20 -0.89 3.66
C ALA A 124 11.73 -0.98 4.10
N SER A 125 11.43 -1.82 5.09
CA SER A 125 10.06 -2.23 5.43
C SER A 125 9.15 -1.07 5.78
N GLY A 126 9.63 -0.04 6.49
CA GLY A 126 8.83 1.15 6.77
C GLY A 126 8.32 1.83 5.51
N ALA A 127 9.15 2.00 4.49
CA ALA A 127 8.72 2.50 3.17
C ALA A 127 7.77 1.54 2.46
N VAL A 128 8.04 0.24 2.54
CA VAL A 128 7.19 -0.83 1.94
C VAL A 128 5.81 -0.85 2.58
N TYR A 129 5.70 -0.67 3.89
CA TYR A 129 4.39 -0.55 4.58
C TYR A 129 3.63 0.71 4.14
N GLY A 130 4.34 1.81 3.88
CA GLY A 130 3.75 2.98 3.23
C GLY A 130 3.18 2.67 1.85
N LEU A 131 3.92 1.93 1.00
CA LEU A 131 3.43 1.48 -0.31
C LEU A 131 2.23 0.52 -0.19
N LEU A 132 2.26 -0.38 0.78
CA LEU A 132 1.15 -1.29 1.06
C LEU A 132 -0.13 -0.53 1.43
N LEU A 133 -0.01 0.50 2.28
CA LEU A 133 -1.12 1.40 2.61
C LEU A 133 -1.65 2.10 1.36
N ALA A 134 -0.76 2.69 0.55
CA ALA A 134 -1.13 3.38 -0.69
C ALA A 134 -1.86 2.45 -1.65
N PHE A 135 -1.37 1.23 -1.84
CA PHE A 135 -2.01 0.21 -2.66
C PHE A 135 -3.41 -0.13 -2.13
N GLY A 136 -3.56 -0.37 -0.83
CA GLY A 136 -4.86 -0.65 -0.21
C GLY A 136 -5.86 0.50 -0.31
N MET A 137 -5.37 1.75 -0.31
CA MET A 137 -6.20 2.93 -0.52
C MET A 137 -6.62 3.11 -1.98
N MET A 138 -5.74 2.81 -2.93
CA MET A 138 -6.02 2.96 -4.36
C MET A 138 -6.83 1.79 -4.92
N PHE A 139 -6.55 0.58 -4.46
CA PHE A 139 -7.16 -0.66 -4.95
C PHE A 139 -7.84 -1.46 -3.83
N PRO A 140 -8.81 -0.89 -3.11
CA PRO A 140 -9.34 -1.48 -1.87
C PRO A 140 -10.00 -2.85 -2.07
N ASN A 141 -10.48 -3.15 -3.27
CA ASN A 141 -11.16 -4.39 -3.59
C ASN A 141 -10.29 -5.39 -4.37
N SER A 142 -9.05 -5.02 -4.73
CA SER A 142 -8.11 -5.96 -5.36
C SER A 142 -7.79 -7.10 -4.40
N MET A 143 -7.67 -8.31 -4.94
CA MET A 143 -7.33 -9.49 -4.14
C MET A 143 -5.81 -9.59 -3.99
N ILE A 144 -5.35 -9.70 -2.75
CA ILE A 144 -3.99 -10.07 -2.39
C ILE A 144 -4.03 -11.52 -1.94
N TYR A 145 -3.23 -12.38 -2.55
CA TYR A 145 -3.16 -13.78 -2.20
C TYR A 145 -2.13 -13.99 -1.09
N PHE A 146 -2.61 -14.06 0.15
CA PHE A 146 -1.77 -14.31 1.33
C PHE A 146 -1.21 -15.74 1.26
N TYR A 147 0.11 -15.86 1.33
CA TYR A 147 0.84 -17.12 1.08
C TYR A 147 0.44 -17.82 -0.23
N PHE A 148 0.06 -17.03 -1.27
CA PHE A 148 -0.41 -17.52 -2.58
C PHE A 148 -1.68 -18.37 -2.56
N LEU A 149 -2.35 -18.52 -1.42
CA LEU A 149 -3.48 -19.40 -1.21
C LEU A 149 -4.77 -18.66 -0.85
N ILE A 150 -4.70 -17.70 0.09
CA ILE A 150 -5.89 -17.09 0.68
C ILE A 150 -6.12 -15.71 0.03
N PRO A 151 -7.21 -15.54 -0.77
CA PRO A 151 -7.54 -14.25 -1.36
C PRO A 151 -8.13 -13.31 -0.32
N ILE A 152 -7.45 -12.23 -0.01
CA ILE A 152 -7.88 -11.19 0.92
C ILE A 152 -7.99 -9.86 0.17
N LYS A 153 -9.08 -9.12 0.32
CA LYS A 153 -9.18 -7.78 -0.26
C LYS A 153 -8.12 -6.86 0.34
N ALA A 154 -7.44 -6.08 -0.51
CA ALA A 154 -6.31 -5.23 -0.13
C ALA A 154 -6.62 -4.33 1.08
N LYS A 155 -7.80 -3.75 1.16
CA LYS A 155 -8.22 -2.95 2.33
C LYS A 155 -8.18 -3.71 3.65
N TRP A 156 -8.64 -4.97 3.66
CA TRP A 156 -8.66 -5.78 4.88
C TRP A 156 -7.27 -6.30 5.21
N PHE A 157 -6.47 -6.60 4.20
CA PHE A 157 -5.08 -6.98 4.37
C PHE A 157 -4.28 -5.86 5.04
N VAL A 158 -4.39 -4.63 4.54
CA VAL A 158 -3.70 -3.44 5.09
C VAL A 158 -4.15 -3.15 6.52
N ILE A 159 -5.47 -3.16 6.78
CA ILE A 159 -6.00 -2.92 8.13
C ILE A 159 -5.52 -4.02 9.09
N GLY A 160 -5.59 -5.29 8.67
CA GLY A 160 -5.13 -6.41 9.50
C GLY A 160 -3.65 -6.30 9.85
N TYR A 161 -2.79 -5.96 8.88
CA TYR A 161 -1.37 -5.74 9.14
C TYR A 161 -1.12 -4.54 10.06
N ALA A 162 -1.81 -3.41 9.85
CA ALA A 162 -1.65 -2.24 10.74
C ALA A 162 -2.05 -2.56 12.19
N VAL A 163 -3.13 -3.33 12.39
CA VAL A 163 -3.56 -3.79 13.72
C VAL A 163 -2.54 -4.76 14.32
N LEU A 164 -2.04 -5.71 13.52
CA LEU A 164 -1.01 -6.64 13.96
C LEU A 164 0.26 -5.92 14.40
N GLU A 165 0.77 -4.98 13.59
CA GLU A 165 1.94 -4.17 13.92
C GLU A 165 1.75 -3.36 15.21
N LEU A 166 0.55 -2.82 15.42
CA LEU A 166 0.24 -2.10 16.65
C LEU A 166 0.26 -3.03 17.88
N ILE A 167 -0.40 -4.18 17.79
CA ILE A 167 -0.47 -5.13 18.90
C ILE A 167 0.93 -5.66 19.23
N THR A 168 1.68 -6.12 18.22
CA THR A 168 3.02 -6.66 18.43
C THR A 168 4.00 -5.60 18.94
N GLY A 169 3.92 -4.37 18.43
CA GLY A 169 4.73 -3.26 18.92
C GLY A 169 4.44 -2.86 20.37
N LEU A 170 3.19 -2.98 20.82
CA LEU A 170 2.83 -2.72 22.22
C LEU A 170 3.21 -3.88 23.16
N THR A 171 3.23 -5.11 22.68
CA THR A 171 3.55 -6.29 23.48
C THR A 171 5.04 -6.58 23.57
N GLY A 172 5.84 -6.08 22.63
CA GLY A 172 7.30 -6.19 22.64
C GLY A 172 7.84 -7.63 22.53
N PHE A 173 7.11 -8.53 21.87
CA PHE A 173 7.44 -9.96 21.82
C PHE A 173 8.63 -10.31 20.90
N ASP A 174 9.06 -9.38 20.06
CA ASP A 174 10.15 -9.63 19.11
C ASP A 174 11.04 -8.39 18.91
N ASN A 175 12.13 -8.56 18.12
CA ASN A 175 13.08 -7.49 17.81
C ASN A 175 12.73 -6.75 16.52
N VAL A 176 11.46 -6.69 16.14
CA VAL A 176 10.99 -6.00 14.93
C VAL A 176 10.65 -4.55 15.24
N ALA A 177 11.00 -3.64 14.36
CA ALA A 177 10.70 -2.22 14.51
C ALA A 177 9.25 -1.90 14.06
N HIS A 178 8.27 -2.44 14.79
CA HIS A 178 6.83 -2.30 14.48
C HIS A 178 6.38 -0.85 14.34
N PHE A 179 6.89 0.03 15.19
CA PHE A 179 6.56 1.46 15.12
C PHE A 179 7.18 2.17 13.92
N ALA A 180 8.27 1.66 13.36
CA ALA A 180 8.76 2.11 12.06
C ALA A 180 7.78 1.74 10.93
N HIS A 181 7.21 0.54 10.95
CA HIS A 181 6.19 0.12 9.98
C HIS A 181 4.95 1.02 10.04
N LEU A 182 4.40 1.23 11.23
CA LEU A 182 3.27 2.14 11.45
C LEU A 182 3.62 3.59 11.07
N GLY A 183 4.84 4.03 11.37
CA GLY A 183 5.36 5.34 10.99
C GLY A 183 5.36 5.52 9.46
N GLY A 184 5.84 4.53 8.72
CA GLY A 184 5.81 4.53 7.26
C GLY A 184 4.40 4.64 6.70
N MET A 185 3.45 3.90 7.27
CA MET A 185 2.02 4.03 6.92
C MET A 185 1.47 5.43 7.23
N LEU A 186 1.80 5.99 8.40
CA LEU A 186 1.33 7.31 8.82
C LEU A 186 1.82 8.43 7.89
N PHE A 187 3.11 8.45 7.58
CA PHE A 187 3.69 9.42 6.65
C PHE A 187 3.17 9.24 5.23
N GLY A 188 2.97 7.98 4.79
CA GLY A 188 2.33 7.67 3.52
C GLY A 188 0.90 8.20 3.45
N LEU A 189 0.10 7.98 4.50
CA LEU A 189 -1.26 8.52 4.61
C LEU A 189 -1.24 10.05 4.53
N GLY A 190 -0.38 10.70 5.31
CA GLY A 190 -0.24 12.15 5.33
C GLY A 190 0.08 12.72 3.95
N LEU A 191 1.03 12.10 3.23
CA LEU A 191 1.41 12.55 1.88
C LEU A 191 0.30 12.34 0.86
N ILE A 192 -0.43 11.22 0.92
CA ILE A 192 -1.59 10.96 0.06
C ILE A 192 -2.68 12.00 0.31
N LEU A 193 -3.00 12.29 1.57
CA LEU A 193 -4.00 13.29 1.94
C LEU A 193 -3.57 14.70 1.53
N TYR A 194 -2.28 15.03 1.65
CA TYR A 194 -1.71 16.28 1.17
C TYR A 194 -1.87 16.42 -0.35
N TRP A 195 -1.49 15.41 -1.13
CA TRP A 195 -1.64 15.42 -2.59
C TRP A 195 -3.10 15.57 -3.02
N ARG A 196 -3.99 14.92 -2.28
CA ARG A 196 -5.44 15.05 -2.52
C ARG A 196 -5.95 16.47 -2.33
N LYS A 197 -5.50 17.14 -1.25
CA LYS A 197 -5.99 18.49 -0.90
C LYS A 197 -5.45 19.55 -1.87
N HIS A 198 -4.21 19.43 -2.30
CA HIS A 198 -3.51 20.46 -3.07
C HIS A 198 -3.51 20.22 -4.59
N GLY A 199 -4.30 19.27 -5.09
CA GLY A 199 -4.51 19.05 -6.51
C GLY A 199 -3.21 18.84 -7.28
N SER A 200 -2.66 17.65 -7.23
CA SER A 200 -1.55 17.30 -8.11
C SER A 200 -2.08 17.17 -9.53
N ARG A 201 -1.84 18.18 -10.42
CA ARG A 201 -2.11 18.08 -11.85
C ARG A 201 -1.46 16.83 -12.41
N GLY A 202 -2.27 15.80 -12.74
CA GLY A 202 -1.82 14.66 -13.52
C GLY A 202 -1.89 13.27 -12.85
N SER A 203 -2.93 12.94 -12.07
CA SER A 203 -3.39 11.56 -11.96
C SER A 203 -4.80 11.55 -11.40
N ASP A 204 -5.68 10.82 -12.06
CA ASP A 204 -7.05 10.52 -11.62
C ASP A 204 -7.05 9.69 -10.34
N PHE A 205 -6.69 10.32 -9.23
CA PHE A 205 -6.91 9.76 -7.92
C PHE A 205 -8.39 9.97 -7.56
N ASP A 206 -9.25 9.19 -8.20
CA ASP A 206 -10.69 9.27 -7.99
C ASP A 206 -11.07 8.65 -6.64
N LEU A 207 -11.04 9.49 -5.62
CA LEU A 207 -11.55 9.15 -4.28
C LEU A 207 -13.07 9.23 -4.18
N SER A 208 -13.80 9.55 -5.25
CA SER A 208 -15.27 9.47 -5.27
C SER A 208 -15.71 8.04 -4.98
N LYS A 209 -14.94 7.05 -5.45
CA LYS A 209 -15.12 5.62 -5.15
C LYS A 209 -14.99 5.29 -3.66
N TRP A 210 -14.16 6.01 -2.93
CA TRP A 210 -13.96 5.79 -1.48
C TRP A 210 -15.07 6.45 -0.63
N LYS A 211 -15.48 7.66 -1.02
CA LYS A 211 -16.68 8.28 -0.44
C LYS A 211 -17.90 7.39 -0.61
N GLY A 212 -18.11 6.84 -1.79
CA GLY A 212 -19.22 5.93 -2.08
C GLY A 212 -19.20 4.64 -1.24
N TRP A 213 -18.02 4.16 -0.79
CA TRP A 213 -17.94 3.01 0.11
C TRP A 213 -18.29 3.39 1.56
N PHE A 214 -17.76 4.51 2.08
CA PHE A 214 -18.02 4.99 3.44
C PHE A 214 -19.51 5.39 3.60
N PHE A 215 -20.11 6.04 2.60
CA PHE A 215 -21.54 6.37 2.59
C PHE A 215 -22.40 5.11 2.50
N ARG A 216 -22.08 4.13 1.65
CA ARG A 216 -22.82 2.85 1.58
C ARG A 216 -22.68 2.02 2.86
N TRP A 217 -21.56 2.10 3.58
CA TRP A 217 -21.41 1.44 4.88
C TRP A 217 -22.27 2.13 5.96
N LYS A 218 -22.36 3.47 5.92
CA LYS A 218 -23.24 4.26 6.81
C LYS A 218 -24.71 4.06 6.49
N GLU A 219 -25.09 3.96 5.22
CA GLU A 219 -26.44 3.68 4.75
C GLU A 219 -26.92 2.28 5.14
N LYS A 220 -26.09 1.25 4.96
CA LYS A 220 -26.42 -0.12 5.41
C LYS A 220 -26.63 -0.21 6.92
N ARG A 221 -25.99 0.64 7.72
CA ARG A 221 -26.15 0.68 9.18
C ARG A 221 -27.42 1.42 9.61
N ASN A 222 -27.96 2.26 8.73
CA ASN A 222 -29.17 3.06 9.00
C ASN A 222 -30.43 2.49 8.28
N MET A 223 -30.31 1.42 7.54
CA MET A 223 -31.50 0.70 7.04
C MET A 223 -32.21 0.06 8.24
N LYS A 224 -33.14 0.81 8.82
CA LYS A 224 -34.22 0.21 9.60
C LYS A 224 -35.01 -0.67 8.65
N TYR A 225 -35.20 -1.92 9.06
CA TYR A 225 -36.09 -2.86 8.41
C TYR A 225 -37.45 -2.19 8.28
N THR A 226 -37.82 -1.73 7.10
CA THR A 226 -39.23 -1.44 6.78
C THR A 226 -39.84 -2.75 6.35
N PRO A 227 -40.94 -3.20 6.98
CA PRO A 227 -41.65 -4.38 6.51
C PRO A 227 -42.07 -4.17 5.04
N PHE A 228 -41.97 -5.23 4.28
CA PHE A 228 -42.38 -5.30 2.86
C PHE A 228 -43.83 -4.78 2.73
N GLU A 229 -43.99 -3.56 2.23
CA GLU A 229 -45.24 -3.10 1.74
C GLU A 229 -45.39 -3.68 0.32
N GLU A 230 -46.44 -4.44 0.09
CA GLU A 230 -46.75 -5.03 -1.21
C GLU A 230 -46.73 -3.95 -2.30
N VAL A 231 -45.71 -4.00 -3.16
CA VAL A 231 -45.70 -3.24 -4.40
C VAL A 231 -46.77 -3.82 -5.29
N LYS A 232 -47.86 -3.06 -5.47
CA LYS A 232 -48.86 -3.35 -6.44
C LYS A 232 -48.23 -3.53 -7.81
N ASP A 233 -48.59 -4.62 -8.45
CA ASP A 233 -48.15 -5.08 -9.76
C ASP A 233 -48.09 -3.95 -10.80
N GLU A 234 -46.84 -3.57 -11.18
CA GLU A 234 -46.63 -3.03 -12.52
C GLU A 234 -46.66 -4.19 -13.53
N PRO A 235 -47.24 -3.98 -14.74
CA PRO A 235 -47.40 -5.05 -15.69
C PRO A 235 -46.03 -5.64 -16.06
N LYS A 236 -45.85 -6.92 -15.74
CA LYS A 236 -44.70 -7.73 -16.14
C LYS A 236 -44.65 -7.75 -17.66
N VAL A 237 -43.65 -7.05 -18.24
CA VAL A 237 -43.24 -7.31 -19.62
C VAL A 237 -42.72 -8.76 -19.64
N PRO A 238 -43.27 -9.67 -20.46
CA PRO A 238 -42.77 -11.02 -20.55
C PRO A 238 -41.35 -10.98 -21.09
N HIS A 239 -40.36 -11.32 -20.28
CA HIS A 239 -39.03 -11.64 -20.76
C HIS A 239 -39.10 -13.04 -21.39
N ASP A 240 -39.46 -13.06 -22.68
CA ASP A 240 -39.19 -14.20 -23.52
C ASP A 240 -37.71 -14.16 -23.90
N ASP A 241 -36.92 -15.07 -23.33
CA ASP A 241 -35.51 -15.25 -23.64
C ASP A 241 -35.25 -15.44 -25.15
N GLY A 242 -36.23 -15.94 -25.88
CA GLY A 242 -36.23 -16.09 -27.34
C GLY A 242 -36.24 -14.74 -28.08
N GLU A 243 -37.03 -13.79 -27.60
CA GLU A 243 -37.13 -12.46 -28.20
C GLU A 243 -35.91 -11.60 -27.91
N TYR A 244 -35.35 -11.67 -26.70
CA TYR A 244 -34.10 -11.03 -26.34
C TYR A 244 -32.92 -11.54 -27.19
N ASN A 245 -32.82 -12.85 -27.38
CA ASN A 245 -31.78 -13.45 -28.19
C ASN A 245 -31.93 -13.11 -29.69
N ARG A 246 -33.16 -12.99 -30.19
CA ARG A 246 -33.43 -12.50 -31.55
C ARG A 246 -32.98 -11.06 -31.74
N GLN A 247 -33.38 -10.16 -30.88
CA GLN A 247 -33.00 -8.74 -30.95
C GLN A 247 -31.50 -8.55 -30.83
N LYS A 248 -30.82 -9.35 -30.01
CA LYS A 248 -29.37 -9.35 -29.90
C LYS A 248 -28.70 -9.82 -31.19
N ALA A 249 -29.16 -10.90 -31.77
CA ALA A 249 -28.66 -11.45 -33.04
C ALA A 249 -28.92 -10.52 -34.24
N GLU A 250 -30.03 -9.78 -34.25
CA GLU A 250 -30.29 -8.76 -35.28
C GLU A 250 -29.28 -7.59 -35.14
N LYS A 251 -29.12 -7.06 -33.96
CA LYS A 251 -28.12 -5.98 -33.70
C LYS A 251 -26.68 -6.39 -34.07
N GLU A 252 -26.27 -7.59 -33.77
CA GLU A 252 -24.96 -8.11 -34.16
C GLU A 252 -24.82 -8.17 -35.68
N ARG A 253 -25.83 -8.61 -36.42
CA ARG A 253 -25.79 -8.63 -37.89
C ARG A 253 -25.70 -7.23 -38.49
N ASP A 254 -26.42 -6.26 -37.94
CA ASP A 254 -26.37 -4.88 -38.40
C ASP A 254 -25.00 -4.25 -38.17
N VAL A 255 -24.38 -4.51 -37.03
CA VAL A 255 -22.99 -4.08 -36.75
C VAL A 255 -22.02 -4.73 -37.72
N ASP A 256 -22.13 -6.04 -37.98
CA ASP A 256 -21.27 -6.76 -38.91
C ASP A 256 -21.42 -6.23 -40.35
N ALA A 257 -22.65 -5.93 -40.79
CA ALA A 257 -22.89 -5.36 -42.11
C ALA A 257 -22.24 -3.96 -42.27
N ILE A 258 -22.29 -3.14 -41.22
CA ILE A 258 -21.64 -1.83 -41.21
C ILE A 258 -20.10 -1.96 -41.22
N LEU A 259 -19.56 -2.91 -40.45
CA LEU A 259 -18.10 -3.21 -40.44
C LEU A 259 -17.61 -3.72 -41.79
N ASP A 260 -18.40 -4.57 -42.46
CA ASP A 260 -18.12 -5.05 -43.83
C ASP A 260 -18.11 -3.90 -44.85
N LYS A 261 -19.03 -2.95 -44.71
CA LYS A 261 -19.07 -1.73 -45.54
C LYS A 261 -17.87 -0.84 -45.33
N ILE A 262 -17.42 -0.69 -44.09
CA ILE A 262 -16.17 0.03 -43.74
C ILE A 262 -14.98 -0.65 -44.38
N SER A 263 -14.90 -1.97 -44.31
CA SER A 263 -13.79 -2.77 -44.88
C SER A 263 -13.70 -2.63 -46.40
N LYS A 264 -14.82 -2.53 -47.11
CA LYS A 264 -14.90 -2.45 -48.58
C LYS A 264 -14.76 -1.04 -49.12
N SER A 265 -15.30 -0.05 -48.44
CA SER A 265 -15.51 1.31 -48.99
C SER A 265 -15.00 2.44 -48.07
N GLY A 266 -14.41 2.11 -46.91
CA GLY A 266 -13.91 3.06 -45.93
C GLY A 266 -14.98 3.71 -45.08
N TYR A 267 -14.59 4.27 -43.95
CA TYR A 267 -15.49 4.91 -42.97
C TYR A 267 -16.30 6.10 -43.54
N ALA A 268 -15.75 6.79 -44.54
CA ALA A 268 -16.41 7.93 -45.20
C ALA A 268 -17.66 7.53 -46.02
N SER A 269 -17.84 6.23 -46.31
CA SER A 269 -18.99 5.72 -47.06
C SER A 269 -20.22 5.45 -46.20
N LEU A 270 -20.12 5.60 -44.88
CA LEU A 270 -21.24 5.42 -43.95
C LEU A 270 -22.16 6.63 -43.94
N THR A 271 -23.45 6.36 -43.87
CA THR A 271 -24.47 7.41 -43.60
C THR A 271 -24.34 7.88 -42.15
N ASP A 272 -24.92 9.03 -41.86
CA ASP A 272 -24.86 9.57 -40.47
C ASP A 272 -25.68 8.69 -39.50
N GLU A 273 -26.73 8.02 -39.98
CA GLU A 273 -27.48 7.04 -39.18
C GLU A 273 -26.66 5.77 -38.88
N GLU A 274 -25.87 5.26 -39.84
CA GLU A 274 -24.96 4.12 -39.64
C GLU A 274 -23.82 4.45 -38.67
N LYS A 275 -23.30 5.67 -38.71
CA LYS A 275 -22.28 6.16 -37.75
C LYS A 275 -22.82 6.25 -36.33
N GLU A 276 -24.04 6.80 -36.17
CA GLU A 276 -24.71 6.91 -34.87
C GLU A 276 -25.03 5.53 -34.29
N PHE A 277 -25.52 4.61 -35.11
CA PHE A 277 -25.80 3.23 -34.73
C PHE A 277 -24.55 2.49 -34.27
N LEU A 278 -23.42 2.62 -34.99
CA LEU A 278 -22.14 2.04 -34.62
C LEU A 278 -21.64 2.60 -33.31
N PHE A 279 -21.70 3.92 -33.11
CA PHE A 279 -21.25 4.57 -31.89
C PHE A 279 -22.07 4.15 -30.64
N LYS A 280 -23.40 3.93 -30.83
CA LYS A 280 -24.29 3.54 -29.74
C LYS A 280 -24.12 2.08 -29.32
N ASN A 281 -23.66 1.20 -30.22
CA ASN A 281 -23.51 -0.24 -30.01
C ASN A 281 -22.06 -0.73 -29.90
N SER A 282 -21.06 0.14 -29.93
CA SER A 282 -19.62 -0.18 -29.81
C SER A 282 -19.07 -0.21 -28.38
N LYS A 283 -19.97 -0.39 -27.37
CA LYS A 283 -19.56 -0.48 -25.95
C LYS A 283 -19.58 -1.91 -25.45
#